data_6d1f64f21ed0f5e4a8c54c51a48a04c3
#
_entry.id   6d1f64f21ed0f5e4a8c54c51a48a04c3
#
_cell.length_a   1.000
_cell.length_b   1.000
_cell.length_c   1.000
_cell.angle_alpha   90.00
_cell.angle_beta   90.00
_cell.angle_gamma   90.00
#
_symmetry.space_group_name_H-M   'P 1'
#
loop_
_entity.id
_entity.type
_entity.pdbx_description
1 polymer ?
#
loop_
_entity_poly.entity_id
_entity_poly.type
_entity_poly.pdbx_seq_one_letter_code
_entity_poly.pdbx_strand_id
1 'polypeptide(L)'
;MSHEPLISIIIPLYNKEDCIVKTIESITTQDFEDYEIVVVDDGSKDNSVEKVMSIHDQRIKFFRKLNGGPASARNYGVKNALGKYGLFLDADDTLEPGSLKVLERLIQKEPSCEFFCCNHYIQADRTKHLFSSKFKEGYVRNNFFAYQTKRIRPRAGAALFSMRLLRKYPYNEQFWRYEDADCVFNIMRTTRAYTCPAPIMTYNRNNSDASRPRKDISEDYIGHLSYEGKSCWEQLTLYNLYLQGCRTYPTDMKRLYDPKKMCNSKVQICKKVITLLTIVGYI
;
A
#
# COMPACT_ATOMS: atom_id res chain seq x y z
N MET A 1 12.55 9.52 29.39
CA MET A 1 11.42 9.07 28.56
C MET A 1 11.98 8.73 27.20
N SER A 2 11.79 7.53 26.70
CA SER A 2 12.22 7.16 25.34
C SER A 2 11.45 8.03 24.34
N HIS A 3 12.16 8.71 23.48
CA HIS A 3 11.56 9.50 22.40
C HIS A 3 10.77 8.56 21.47
N GLU A 4 9.48 8.84 21.28
CA GLU A 4 8.66 8.13 20.31
C GLU A 4 8.90 8.76 18.93
N PRO A 5 9.36 7.99 17.92
CA PRO A 5 9.62 8.56 16.61
C PRO A 5 8.33 9.03 15.93
N LEU A 6 8.45 10.03 15.05
CA LEU A 6 7.30 10.51 14.27
C LEU A 6 6.81 9.44 13.28
N ILE A 7 7.74 8.74 12.62
CA ILE A 7 7.43 7.76 11.56
C ILE A 7 8.11 6.42 11.85
N SER A 8 7.35 5.32 11.81
CA SER A 8 7.89 3.97 11.72
C SER A 8 7.82 3.48 10.27
N ILE A 9 8.97 3.17 9.69
CA ILE A 9 9.05 2.58 8.34
C ILE A 9 9.12 1.07 8.52
N ILE A 10 8.06 0.37 8.11
CA ILE A 10 7.87 -1.06 8.34
C ILE A 10 8.19 -1.81 7.04
N ILE A 11 9.19 -2.68 7.08
CA ILE A 11 9.69 -3.44 5.92
C ILE A 11 9.42 -4.92 6.15
N PRO A 12 8.42 -5.52 5.49
CA PRO A 12 8.27 -6.96 5.44
C PRO A 12 9.37 -7.54 4.54
N LEU A 13 10.17 -8.47 5.08
CA LEU A 13 11.32 -9.06 4.40
C LEU A 13 11.10 -10.56 4.19
N TYR A 14 11.25 -11.03 2.95
CA TYR A 14 11.28 -12.45 2.64
C TYR A 14 12.02 -12.69 1.32
N ASN A 15 13.21 -13.33 1.38
CA ASN A 15 14.05 -13.67 0.22
C ASN A 15 14.27 -12.48 -0.74
N LYS A 16 14.92 -11.42 -0.24
CA LYS A 16 15.21 -10.17 -0.97
C LYS A 16 16.68 -9.75 -0.83
N GLU A 17 17.60 -10.73 -0.79
CA GLU A 17 19.03 -10.45 -0.62
C GLU A 17 19.60 -9.47 -1.66
N ASP A 18 19.07 -9.45 -2.89
CA ASP A 18 19.54 -8.56 -3.95
C ASP A 18 19.04 -7.12 -3.84
N CYS A 19 18.02 -6.86 -3.01
CA CYS A 19 17.33 -5.58 -2.98
C CYS A 19 17.38 -4.88 -1.62
N ILE A 20 17.36 -5.64 -0.52
CA ILE A 20 17.11 -5.09 0.83
C ILE A 20 18.12 -4.02 1.25
N VAL A 21 19.40 -4.15 0.89
CA VAL A 21 20.41 -3.15 1.22
C VAL A 21 20.06 -1.81 0.58
N LYS A 22 19.74 -1.81 -0.72
CA LYS A 22 19.35 -0.60 -1.45
C LYS A 22 18.06 0.03 -0.88
N THR A 23 17.11 -0.80 -0.47
CA THR A 23 15.88 -0.33 0.19
C THR A 23 16.20 0.41 1.48
N ILE A 24 17.02 -0.18 2.37
CA ILE A 24 17.40 0.44 3.65
C ILE A 24 18.25 1.69 3.42
N GLU A 25 19.22 1.67 2.51
CA GLU A 25 20.05 2.83 2.17
C GLU A 25 19.20 4.01 1.68
N SER A 26 18.13 3.76 0.91
CA SER A 26 17.21 4.81 0.46
C SER A 26 16.47 5.52 1.62
N ILE A 27 16.42 4.88 2.79
CA ILE A 27 15.84 5.43 4.01
C ILE A 27 16.91 6.12 4.84
N THR A 28 18.05 5.46 5.08
CA THR A 28 19.11 5.96 5.99
C THR A 28 19.82 7.17 5.45
N THR A 29 19.78 7.42 4.14
CA THR A 29 20.33 8.60 3.46
C THR A 29 19.35 9.80 3.41
N GLN A 30 18.15 9.69 4.00
CA GLN A 30 17.21 10.80 4.06
C GLN A 30 17.69 11.90 5.03
N ASP A 31 17.47 13.15 4.67
CA ASP A 31 17.72 14.32 5.53
C ASP A 31 16.55 14.51 6.52
N PHE A 32 16.35 13.54 7.41
CA PHE A 32 15.34 13.51 8.46
C PHE A 32 15.71 12.45 9.49
N GLU A 33 15.57 12.72 10.79
CA GLU A 33 16.08 11.85 11.85
C GLU A 33 15.00 11.24 12.75
N ASP A 34 13.79 11.82 12.76
CA ASP A 34 12.71 11.41 13.68
C ASP A 34 11.91 10.21 13.15
N TYR A 35 12.63 9.11 12.90
CA TYR A 35 12.03 7.85 12.45
C TYR A 35 12.75 6.62 12.99
N GLU A 36 12.09 5.48 12.89
CA GLU A 36 12.67 4.15 13.06
C GLU A 36 12.41 3.29 11.83
N ILE A 37 13.24 2.26 11.63
CA ILE A 37 13.07 1.23 10.59
C ILE A 37 12.77 -0.09 11.30
N VAL A 38 11.59 -0.64 11.06
CA VAL A 38 11.16 -1.93 11.63
C VAL A 38 11.21 -2.98 10.53
N VAL A 39 12.31 -3.73 10.47
CA VAL A 39 12.48 -4.84 9.51
C VAL A 39 11.94 -6.12 10.14
N VAL A 40 11.01 -6.78 9.44
CA VAL A 40 10.42 -8.04 9.87
C VAL A 40 10.75 -9.13 8.86
N ASP A 41 11.73 -9.96 9.18
CA ASP A 41 12.06 -11.16 8.40
C ASP A 41 11.02 -12.24 8.62
N ASP A 42 10.31 -12.60 7.56
CA ASP A 42 9.25 -13.60 7.53
C ASP A 42 9.82 -14.99 7.17
N GLY A 43 10.98 -15.34 7.74
CA GLY A 43 11.61 -16.64 7.58
C GLY A 43 12.38 -16.80 6.28
N SER A 44 13.16 -15.80 5.86
CA SER A 44 14.04 -15.87 4.68
C SER A 44 15.01 -17.05 4.75
N LYS A 45 15.32 -17.61 3.58
CA LYS A 45 16.22 -18.75 3.37
C LYS A 45 17.47 -18.37 2.57
N ASP A 46 17.54 -17.14 2.08
CA ASP A 46 18.68 -16.52 1.40
C ASP A 46 19.50 -15.67 2.39
N ASN A 47 20.45 -14.88 1.90
CA ASN A 47 21.31 -14.02 2.72
C ASN A 47 20.66 -12.68 3.11
N SER A 48 19.33 -12.54 3.02
CA SER A 48 18.63 -11.29 3.35
C SER A 48 18.90 -10.84 4.79
N VAL A 49 18.90 -11.79 5.74
CA VAL A 49 19.13 -11.53 7.17
C VAL A 49 20.54 -11.00 7.41
N GLU A 50 21.55 -11.68 6.87
CA GLU A 50 22.96 -11.33 6.99
C GLU A 50 23.22 -9.93 6.41
N LYS A 51 22.57 -9.60 5.30
CA LYS A 51 22.67 -8.28 4.68
C LYS A 51 22.07 -7.18 5.55
N VAL A 52 20.90 -7.39 6.16
CA VAL A 52 20.34 -6.42 7.10
C VAL A 52 21.22 -6.24 8.32
N MET A 53 21.73 -7.34 8.90
CA MET A 53 22.56 -7.31 10.10
C MET A 53 23.94 -6.66 9.87
N SER A 54 24.39 -6.57 8.61
CA SER A 54 25.64 -5.85 8.26
C SER A 54 25.48 -4.33 8.21
N ILE A 55 24.24 -3.80 8.25
CA ILE A 55 23.97 -2.36 8.24
C ILE A 55 23.99 -1.84 9.68
N HIS A 56 24.93 -0.95 10.00
CA HIS A 56 25.10 -0.38 11.33
C HIS A 56 24.35 0.97 11.43
N ASP A 57 23.04 0.92 11.73
CA ASP A 57 22.21 2.09 12.01
C ASP A 57 21.33 1.81 13.24
N GLN A 58 21.44 2.65 14.28
CA GLN A 58 20.72 2.46 15.56
C GLN A 58 19.19 2.62 15.42
N ARG A 59 18.72 3.20 14.33
CA ARG A 59 17.28 3.34 14.03
C ARG A 59 16.66 2.05 13.51
N ILE A 60 17.47 1.05 13.13
CA ILE A 60 16.99 -0.26 12.63
C ILE A 60 16.65 -1.17 13.82
N LYS A 61 15.40 -1.63 13.83
CA LYS A 61 14.90 -2.70 14.71
C LYS A 61 14.61 -3.91 13.86
N PHE A 62 15.35 -4.98 14.07
CA PHE A 62 15.22 -6.23 13.33
C PHE A 62 14.46 -7.27 14.14
N PHE A 63 13.46 -7.88 13.50
CA PHE A 63 12.68 -8.99 14.06
C PHE A 63 12.66 -10.14 13.07
N ARG A 64 12.70 -11.36 13.59
CA ARG A 64 12.56 -12.58 12.79
C ARG A 64 11.40 -13.41 13.29
N LYS A 65 10.59 -13.96 12.38
CA LYS A 65 9.47 -14.85 12.69
C LYS A 65 9.39 -16.02 11.70
N LEU A 66 8.60 -17.04 12.05
CA LEU A 66 8.23 -18.09 11.11
C LEU A 66 7.41 -17.49 9.96
N ASN A 67 7.59 -18.02 8.75
CA ASN A 67 6.88 -17.55 7.57
C ASN A 67 5.37 -17.64 7.76
N GLY A 68 4.69 -16.52 7.65
CA GLY A 68 3.24 -16.36 7.75
C GLY A 68 2.66 -15.47 6.64
N GLY A 69 3.51 -15.06 5.69
CA GLY A 69 3.14 -14.19 4.58
C GLY A 69 3.21 -12.70 4.89
N PRO A 70 3.06 -11.86 3.86
CA PRO A 70 3.29 -10.42 3.95
C PRO A 70 2.32 -9.71 4.91
N ALA A 71 1.06 -10.16 5.00
CA ALA A 71 0.07 -9.65 5.95
C ALA A 71 0.57 -9.82 7.39
N SER A 72 1.02 -11.04 7.73
CA SER A 72 1.53 -11.38 9.06
C SER A 72 2.79 -10.59 9.40
N ALA A 73 3.72 -10.43 8.45
CA ALA A 73 4.93 -9.64 8.65
C ALA A 73 4.60 -8.16 8.89
N ARG A 74 3.66 -7.56 8.13
CA ARG A 74 3.23 -6.17 8.32
C ARG A 74 2.54 -5.97 9.66
N ASN A 75 1.63 -6.87 10.07
CA ASN A 75 0.97 -6.82 11.38
C ASN A 75 1.98 -6.92 12.53
N TYR A 76 2.97 -7.82 12.39
CA TYR A 76 4.03 -7.96 13.38
C TYR A 76 4.86 -6.66 13.49
N GLY A 77 5.14 -6.02 12.36
CA GLY A 77 5.79 -4.71 12.32
C GLY A 77 4.99 -3.63 13.03
N VAL A 78 3.68 -3.51 12.75
CA VAL A 78 2.77 -2.56 13.41
C VAL A 78 2.71 -2.77 14.93
N LYS A 79 2.74 -4.04 15.39
CA LYS A 79 2.75 -4.37 16.81
C LYS A 79 4.01 -3.87 17.54
N ASN A 80 5.16 -3.91 16.87
CA ASN A 80 6.47 -3.56 17.45
C ASN A 80 6.92 -2.12 17.12
N ALA A 81 6.19 -1.42 16.27
CA ALA A 81 6.47 -0.04 15.90
C ALA A 81 6.05 0.94 17.00
N LEU A 82 6.89 1.96 17.25
CA LEU A 82 6.71 2.98 18.29
C LEU A 82 6.26 4.33 17.72
N GLY A 83 6.36 4.53 16.41
CA GLY A 83 6.06 5.80 15.77
C GLY A 83 4.59 6.19 15.83
N LYS A 84 4.34 7.49 15.72
CA LYS A 84 2.99 8.05 15.61
C LYS A 84 2.30 7.66 14.29
N TYR A 85 3.08 7.58 13.22
CA TYR A 85 2.64 7.17 11.88
C TYR A 85 3.41 5.95 11.40
N GLY A 86 2.78 5.11 10.59
CA GLY A 86 3.39 3.96 9.93
C GLY A 86 3.43 4.13 8.40
N LEU A 87 4.59 3.90 7.83
CA LEU A 87 4.85 3.81 6.40
C LEU A 87 5.31 2.40 6.09
N PHE A 88 4.54 1.61 5.35
CA PHE A 88 5.05 0.35 4.84
C PHE A 88 5.96 0.62 3.64
N LEU A 89 7.04 -0.13 3.52
CA LEU A 89 7.91 -0.12 2.34
C LEU A 89 8.29 -1.56 2.00
N ASP A 90 7.96 -2.01 0.81
CA ASP A 90 8.33 -3.36 0.38
C ASP A 90 9.86 -3.44 0.18
N ALA A 91 10.45 -4.61 0.50
CA ALA A 91 11.90 -4.81 0.58
C ALA A 91 12.63 -4.71 -0.78
N ASP A 92 11.91 -4.48 -1.86
CA ASP A 92 12.40 -4.28 -3.23
C ASP A 92 12.06 -2.89 -3.80
N ASP A 93 11.44 -2.02 -3.00
CA ASP A 93 11.14 -0.64 -3.36
C ASP A 93 12.12 0.35 -2.69
N THR A 94 12.13 1.60 -3.14
CA THR A 94 13.01 2.64 -2.59
C THR A 94 12.27 3.94 -2.32
N LEU A 95 12.65 4.67 -1.27
CA LEU A 95 12.22 6.04 -1.08
C LEU A 95 12.98 6.98 -2.02
N GLU A 96 12.32 8.03 -2.49
CA GLU A 96 12.98 9.12 -3.22
C GLU A 96 13.71 10.06 -2.24
N PRO A 97 14.79 10.73 -2.67
CA PRO A 97 15.46 11.72 -1.84
C PRO A 97 14.49 12.80 -1.32
N GLY A 98 14.57 13.14 -0.04
CA GLY A 98 13.73 14.15 0.60
C GLY A 98 12.31 13.69 0.94
N SER A 99 11.96 12.42 0.74
CA SER A 99 10.61 11.88 0.97
C SER A 99 10.14 12.02 2.41
N LEU A 100 11.01 11.78 3.39
CA LEU A 100 10.64 11.90 4.80
C LEU A 100 10.39 13.36 5.20
N LYS A 101 11.12 14.32 4.62
CA LYS A 101 10.84 15.76 4.79
C LYS A 101 9.50 16.17 4.19
N VAL A 102 9.11 15.58 3.05
CA VAL A 102 7.77 15.80 2.48
C VAL A 102 6.70 15.31 3.46
N LEU A 103 6.86 14.12 4.03
CA LEU A 103 5.91 13.55 4.99
C LEU A 103 5.86 14.37 6.29
N GLU A 104 7.00 14.79 6.83
CA GLU A 104 7.07 15.70 7.98
C GLU A 104 6.26 16.98 7.74
N ARG A 105 6.52 17.66 6.61
CA ARG A 105 5.79 18.88 6.21
C ARG A 105 4.27 18.65 6.17
N LEU A 106 3.84 17.52 5.60
CA LEU A 106 2.40 17.19 5.51
C LEU A 106 1.78 16.96 6.89
N ILE A 107 2.49 16.26 7.79
CA ILE A 107 2.03 16.02 9.16
C ILE A 107 1.93 17.32 9.94
N GLN A 108 2.92 18.23 9.79
CA GLN A 108 2.91 19.54 10.44
C GLN A 108 1.78 20.42 9.91
N LYS A 109 1.50 20.37 8.60
CA LYS A 109 0.43 21.15 7.96
C LYS A 109 -0.98 20.65 8.37
N GLU A 110 -1.14 19.35 8.52
CA GLU A 110 -2.43 18.70 8.80
C GLU A 110 -2.27 17.71 9.99
N PRO A 111 -2.05 18.21 11.21
CA PRO A 111 -1.69 17.38 12.37
C PRO A 111 -2.81 16.42 12.83
N SER A 112 -4.05 16.66 12.42
CA SER A 112 -5.20 15.79 12.67
C SER A 112 -5.43 14.74 11.58
N CYS A 113 -4.69 14.81 10.48
CA CYS A 113 -4.83 13.86 9.38
C CYS A 113 -4.23 12.51 9.75
N GLU A 114 -4.97 11.46 9.48
CA GLU A 114 -4.56 10.09 9.79
C GLU A 114 -4.19 9.26 8.55
N PHE A 115 -4.41 9.79 7.36
CA PHE A 115 -4.14 9.11 6.09
C PHE A 115 -3.63 10.09 5.05
N PHE A 116 -2.33 10.02 4.77
CA PHE A 116 -1.68 10.75 3.69
C PHE A 116 -1.41 9.81 2.53
N CYS A 117 -1.62 10.28 1.29
CA CYS A 117 -1.33 9.52 0.08
C CYS A 117 -0.55 10.39 -0.89
N CYS A 118 0.73 10.10 -1.05
CA CYS A 118 1.62 10.77 -1.98
C CYS A 118 1.67 10.06 -3.33
N ASN A 119 2.19 10.76 -4.33
CA ASN A 119 2.45 10.17 -5.63
C ASN A 119 3.70 9.29 -5.57
N HIS A 120 3.98 8.55 -6.63
CA HIS A 120 5.12 7.67 -6.72
C HIS A 120 5.58 7.48 -8.16
N TYR A 121 6.81 7.02 -8.33
CA TYR A 121 7.31 6.54 -9.61
C TYR A 121 7.07 5.04 -9.77
N ILE A 122 6.96 4.61 -11.02
CA ILE A 122 7.00 3.21 -11.42
C ILE A 122 8.26 3.01 -12.26
N GLN A 123 9.12 2.10 -11.81
CA GLN A 123 10.30 1.65 -12.52
C GLN A 123 10.00 0.30 -13.18
N ALA A 124 10.07 0.26 -14.51
CA ALA A 124 9.97 -0.99 -15.27
C ALA A 124 11.10 -1.00 -16.30
N ASP A 125 11.93 -2.01 -16.28
CA ASP A 125 13.14 -2.14 -17.07
C ASP A 125 14.03 -0.88 -16.97
N ARG A 126 14.26 -0.17 -18.06
CA ARG A 126 15.06 1.06 -18.10
C ARG A 126 14.21 2.34 -17.99
N THR A 127 12.89 2.21 -17.81
CA THR A 127 11.98 3.35 -17.77
C THR A 127 11.49 3.65 -16.36
N LYS A 128 11.54 4.92 -15.97
CA LYS A 128 10.97 5.43 -14.73
C LYS A 128 9.96 6.51 -15.08
N HIS A 129 8.72 6.34 -14.69
CA HIS A 129 7.65 7.30 -14.97
C HIS A 129 6.78 7.56 -13.75
N LEU A 130 6.22 8.77 -13.68
CA LEU A 130 5.30 9.15 -12.63
C LEU A 130 3.98 8.36 -12.77
N PHE A 131 3.46 7.82 -11.67
CA PHE A 131 2.20 7.07 -11.68
C PHE A 131 1.04 7.87 -12.23
N SER A 132 0.88 9.13 -11.81
CA SER A 132 -0.22 9.99 -12.26
C SER A 132 0.12 11.47 -12.12
N SER A 133 -0.25 12.26 -13.12
CA SER A 133 -0.22 13.74 -13.05
C SER A 133 -1.45 14.35 -12.36
N LYS A 134 -2.41 13.53 -11.90
CA LYS A 134 -3.71 13.97 -11.37
C LYS A 134 -3.72 14.21 -9.87
N PHE A 135 -2.63 13.89 -9.17
CA PHE A 135 -2.51 14.23 -7.75
C PHE A 135 -2.50 15.75 -7.57
N LYS A 136 -3.26 16.21 -6.59
CA LYS A 136 -3.27 17.61 -6.12
C LYS A 136 -3.19 17.61 -4.63
N GLU A 137 -2.50 18.58 -4.03
CA GLU A 137 -2.39 18.67 -2.58
C GLU A 137 -3.75 19.05 -1.96
N GLY A 138 -4.16 18.30 -0.94
CA GLY A 138 -5.40 18.55 -0.17
C GLY A 138 -6.23 17.30 0.08
N TYR A 139 -7.31 17.48 0.84
CA TYR A 139 -8.25 16.39 1.12
C TYR A 139 -9.06 16.00 -0.11
N VAL A 140 -9.17 14.71 -0.38
CA VAL A 140 -10.13 14.21 -1.38
C VAL A 140 -11.53 14.16 -0.78
N ARG A 141 -12.55 14.44 -1.61
CA ARG A 141 -13.95 14.37 -1.16
C ARG A 141 -14.43 12.94 -0.94
N ASN A 142 -13.99 12.03 -1.81
CA ASN A 142 -14.33 10.60 -1.77
C ASN A 142 -13.11 9.79 -2.21
N ASN A 143 -12.63 8.93 -1.33
CA ASN A 143 -11.44 8.13 -1.58
C ASN A 143 -11.61 7.16 -2.77
N PHE A 144 -12.76 6.48 -2.88
CA PHE A 144 -12.98 5.52 -3.95
C PHE A 144 -13.12 6.19 -5.32
N PHE A 145 -13.75 7.37 -5.40
CA PHE A 145 -13.75 8.18 -6.60
C PHE A 145 -12.33 8.63 -6.97
N ALA A 146 -11.57 9.13 -5.99
CA ALA A 146 -10.19 9.56 -6.19
C ALA A 146 -9.29 8.39 -6.63
N TYR A 147 -9.52 7.19 -6.10
CA TYR A 147 -8.83 5.96 -6.51
C TYR A 147 -9.14 5.62 -7.98
N GLN A 148 -10.43 5.64 -8.38
CA GLN A 148 -10.83 5.37 -9.77
C GLN A 148 -10.30 6.40 -10.77
N THR A 149 -10.16 7.65 -10.35
CA THR A 149 -9.66 8.75 -11.18
C THR A 149 -8.14 8.93 -11.11
N LYS A 150 -7.42 8.00 -10.46
CA LYS A 150 -5.95 8.03 -10.27
C LYS A 150 -5.44 9.28 -9.54
N ARG A 151 -6.29 9.88 -8.68
CA ARG A 151 -5.92 11.01 -7.79
C ARG A 151 -5.33 10.53 -6.47
N ILE A 152 -5.54 9.27 -6.12
CA ILE A 152 -4.84 8.53 -5.06
C ILE A 152 -4.51 7.13 -5.57
N ARG A 153 -3.44 6.58 -5.03
CA ARG A 153 -3.08 5.16 -5.14
C ARG A 153 -2.35 4.76 -3.87
N PRO A 154 -3.08 4.45 -2.79
CA PRO A 154 -2.46 3.98 -1.56
C PRO A 154 -1.70 2.68 -1.83
N ARG A 155 -0.41 2.75 -1.65
CA ARG A 155 0.54 1.66 -1.89
C ARG A 155 1.59 1.69 -0.78
N ALA A 156 2.21 0.57 -0.49
CA ALA A 156 3.42 0.52 0.32
C ALA A 156 4.44 1.54 -0.22
N GLY A 157 5.04 2.33 0.65
CA GLY A 157 5.97 3.42 0.32
C GLY A 157 5.33 4.74 -0.11
N ALA A 158 4.05 4.77 -0.51
CA ALA A 158 3.37 5.98 -0.96
C ALA A 158 2.19 6.41 -0.07
N ALA A 159 1.80 5.60 0.90
CA ALA A 159 0.71 5.89 1.83
C ALA A 159 1.20 5.84 3.28
N LEU A 160 1.00 6.93 4.01
CA LEU A 160 1.31 7.05 5.42
C LEU A 160 0.01 7.04 6.21
N PHE A 161 -0.05 6.21 7.25
CA PHE A 161 -1.22 6.05 8.10
C PHE A 161 -0.88 6.35 9.55
N SER A 162 -1.82 6.93 10.32
CA SER A 162 -1.66 6.96 11.76
C SER A 162 -1.55 5.53 12.31
N MET A 163 -0.70 5.31 13.30
CA MET A 163 -0.57 3.99 13.92
C MET A 163 -1.89 3.52 14.55
N ARG A 164 -2.74 4.47 14.97
CA ARG A 164 -4.10 4.19 15.44
C ARG A 164 -4.96 3.49 14.38
N LEU A 165 -4.90 3.94 13.12
CA LEU A 165 -5.64 3.31 12.01
C LEU A 165 -5.09 1.91 11.71
N LEU A 166 -3.77 1.75 11.66
CA LEU A 166 -3.14 0.46 11.37
C LEU A 166 -3.44 -0.58 12.44
N ARG A 167 -3.49 -0.18 13.71
CA ARG A 167 -3.88 -1.08 14.82
C ARG A 167 -5.39 -1.40 14.80
N LYS A 168 -6.22 -0.47 14.33
CA LYS A 168 -7.68 -0.67 14.24
C LYS A 168 -8.07 -1.54 13.04
N TYR A 169 -7.34 -1.45 11.94
CA TYR A 169 -7.61 -2.15 10.68
C TYR A 169 -6.37 -2.97 10.27
N PRO A 170 -6.04 -4.06 11.00
CA PRO A 170 -4.90 -4.90 10.65
C PRO A 170 -5.12 -5.58 9.30
N TYR A 171 -4.04 -6.03 8.71
CA TYR A 171 -4.10 -6.90 7.53
C TYR A 171 -4.77 -8.22 7.90
N ASN A 172 -5.61 -8.75 7.01
CA ASN A 172 -6.17 -10.08 7.19
C ASN A 172 -5.12 -11.13 6.78
N GLU A 173 -4.60 -11.87 7.76
CA GLU A 173 -3.55 -12.87 7.56
C GLU A 173 -4.02 -14.14 6.81
N GLN A 174 -5.33 -14.31 6.63
CA GLN A 174 -5.89 -15.36 5.80
C GLN A 174 -5.73 -15.07 4.30
N PHE A 175 -5.52 -13.78 3.92
CA PHE A 175 -5.34 -13.41 2.53
C PHE A 175 -3.87 -13.46 2.12
N TRP A 176 -3.57 -14.29 1.14
CA TRP A 176 -2.26 -14.40 0.54
C TRP A 176 -2.03 -13.34 -0.55
N ARG A 177 -3.10 -12.87 -1.20
CA ARG A 177 -3.06 -11.84 -2.26
C ARG A 177 -4.14 -10.80 -2.03
N TYR A 178 -3.86 -9.56 -2.46
CA TYR A 178 -4.72 -8.39 -2.27
C TYR A 178 -5.06 -8.12 -0.80
N GLU A 179 -4.22 -8.61 0.12
CA GLU A 179 -4.31 -8.34 1.55
C GLU A 179 -4.21 -6.83 1.85
N ASP A 180 -3.43 -6.13 1.00
CA ASP A 180 -3.29 -4.67 1.04
C ASP A 180 -4.59 -3.95 0.65
N ALA A 181 -5.31 -4.46 -0.34
CA ALA A 181 -6.58 -3.88 -0.76
C ALA A 181 -7.63 -3.98 0.35
N ASP A 182 -7.73 -5.10 1.06
CA ASP A 182 -8.66 -5.23 2.20
C ASP A 182 -8.37 -4.22 3.29
N CYS A 183 -7.14 -4.16 3.80
CA CYS A 183 -6.71 -3.23 4.84
C CYS A 183 -6.96 -1.77 4.42
N VAL A 184 -6.47 -1.38 3.25
CA VAL A 184 -6.57 0.00 2.73
C VAL A 184 -8.02 0.40 2.48
N PHE A 185 -8.88 -0.48 1.94
CA PHE A 185 -10.29 -0.16 1.73
C PHE A 185 -11.05 0.00 3.04
N ASN A 186 -10.71 -0.77 4.08
CA ASN A 186 -11.25 -0.56 5.42
C ASN A 186 -10.91 0.84 5.96
N ILE A 187 -9.66 1.28 5.79
CA ILE A 187 -9.23 2.64 6.16
C ILE A 187 -9.95 3.70 5.29
N MET A 188 -10.02 3.51 3.97
CA MET A 188 -10.66 4.44 3.03
C MET A 188 -12.16 4.68 3.30
N ARG A 189 -12.84 3.73 3.96
CA ARG A 189 -14.25 3.91 4.40
C ARG A 189 -14.39 4.85 5.58
N THR A 190 -13.36 5.00 6.39
CA THR A 190 -13.46 5.63 7.71
C THR A 190 -12.83 7.01 7.79
N THR A 191 -11.84 7.30 6.96
CA THR A 191 -11.16 8.59 6.94
C THR A 191 -10.84 9.03 5.52
N ARG A 192 -10.79 10.35 5.30
CA ARG A 192 -10.43 10.93 4.00
C ARG A 192 -8.92 11.02 3.87
N ALA A 193 -8.41 10.67 2.69
CA ALA A 193 -7.01 10.88 2.37
C ALA A 193 -6.71 12.37 2.17
N TYR A 194 -5.57 12.82 2.70
CA TYR A 194 -4.90 14.04 2.28
C TYR A 194 -3.84 13.66 1.24
N THR A 195 -3.89 14.26 0.07
CA THR A 195 -3.01 13.87 -1.05
C THR A 195 -1.89 14.86 -1.26
N CYS A 196 -0.77 14.36 -1.79
CA CYS A 196 0.37 15.17 -2.19
C CYS A 196 0.86 14.76 -3.59
N PRO A 197 1.09 15.70 -4.52
CA PRO A 197 1.59 15.40 -5.85
C PRO A 197 3.07 14.96 -5.88
N ALA A 198 3.84 15.23 -4.82
CA ALA A 198 5.25 14.84 -4.75
C ALA A 198 5.39 13.31 -4.79
N PRO A 199 6.21 12.76 -5.67
CA PRO A 199 6.54 11.33 -5.65
C PRO A 199 7.54 11.06 -4.52
N ILE A 200 7.18 10.20 -3.58
CA ILE A 200 8.02 9.90 -2.41
C ILE A 200 8.67 8.53 -2.48
N MET A 201 8.34 7.69 -3.44
CA MET A 201 8.95 6.38 -3.60
C MET A 201 8.99 5.95 -5.06
N THR A 202 9.83 4.99 -5.35
CA THR A 202 9.86 4.24 -6.61
C THR A 202 9.44 2.80 -6.37
N TYR A 203 8.39 2.38 -7.08
CA TYR A 203 7.95 1.01 -7.18
C TYR A 203 8.75 0.28 -8.26
N ASN A 204 9.53 -0.72 -7.87
CA ASN A 204 10.39 -1.51 -8.77
C ASN A 204 9.65 -2.75 -9.28
N ARG A 205 9.02 -2.66 -10.44
CA ARG A 205 8.25 -3.77 -11.04
C ARG A 205 9.11 -4.98 -11.39
N ASN A 206 10.39 -4.79 -11.68
CA ASN A 206 11.28 -5.88 -12.08
C ASN A 206 11.57 -6.85 -10.95
N ASN A 207 11.51 -6.37 -9.71
CA ASN A 207 11.78 -7.14 -8.51
C ASN A 207 10.49 -7.61 -7.81
N SER A 208 9.32 -7.17 -8.32
CA SER A 208 8.04 -7.52 -7.72
C SER A 208 7.73 -8.99 -7.93
N ASP A 209 7.29 -9.67 -6.86
CA ASP A 209 6.83 -11.07 -6.89
C ASP A 209 5.49 -11.20 -7.63
N ALA A 210 5.44 -10.76 -8.91
CA ALA A 210 4.33 -11.08 -9.81
C ALA A 210 4.16 -12.60 -9.97
N SER A 211 5.16 -13.36 -9.54
CA SER A 211 5.25 -14.82 -9.57
C SER A 211 4.78 -15.52 -8.31
N ARG A 212 4.17 -14.81 -7.32
CA ARG A 212 3.60 -15.51 -6.16
C ARG A 212 2.72 -16.66 -6.63
N PRO A 213 2.97 -17.91 -6.16
CA PRO A 213 2.18 -19.05 -6.60
C PRO A 213 0.70 -18.78 -6.33
N ARG A 214 -0.14 -19.10 -7.32
CA ARG A 214 -1.59 -19.02 -7.15
C ARG A 214 -1.98 -20.08 -6.11
N LYS A 215 -2.62 -19.63 -5.05
CA LYS A 215 -3.25 -20.47 -4.06
C LYS A 215 -4.75 -20.62 -4.37
N ASP A 216 -5.48 -21.25 -3.48
CA ASP A 216 -6.92 -21.29 -3.58
C ASP A 216 -7.53 -19.89 -3.51
N ILE A 217 -8.63 -19.65 -4.22
CA ILE A 217 -9.30 -18.35 -4.25
C ILE A 217 -9.83 -17.92 -2.88
N SER A 218 -10.04 -18.86 -1.96
CA SER A 218 -10.43 -18.56 -0.58
C SER A 218 -9.32 -17.87 0.22
N GLU A 219 -8.05 -18.01 -0.20
CA GLU A 219 -6.91 -17.30 0.36
C GLU A 219 -6.64 -15.95 -0.33
N ASP A 220 -7.54 -15.52 -1.22
CA ASP A 220 -7.41 -14.28 -2.00
C ASP A 220 -8.59 -13.35 -1.67
N TYR A 221 -8.33 -12.07 -1.37
CA TYR A 221 -9.39 -11.10 -1.08
C TYR A 221 -10.44 -11.03 -2.19
N ILE A 222 -10.04 -11.29 -3.44
CA ILE A 222 -10.98 -11.35 -4.58
C ILE A 222 -12.08 -12.42 -4.39
N GLY A 223 -11.81 -13.49 -3.65
CA GLY A 223 -12.80 -14.52 -3.31
C GLY A 223 -13.88 -14.03 -2.32
N HIS A 224 -13.71 -12.87 -1.69
CA HIS A 224 -14.53 -12.35 -0.59
C HIS A 224 -15.19 -11.00 -0.89
N LEU A 225 -15.36 -10.63 -2.17
CA LEU A 225 -15.95 -9.33 -2.55
C LEU A 225 -17.44 -9.27 -2.15
N SER A 226 -17.83 -8.21 -1.46
CA SER A 226 -19.23 -7.94 -1.11
C SER A 226 -19.61 -6.50 -1.43
N TYR A 227 -20.78 -6.30 -2.03
CA TYR A 227 -21.34 -4.99 -2.37
C TYR A 227 -22.28 -4.43 -1.31
N GLU A 228 -22.67 -5.25 -0.33
CA GLU A 228 -23.62 -4.88 0.70
C GLU A 228 -23.13 -3.68 1.50
N GLY A 229 -23.98 -2.67 1.67
CA GLY A 229 -23.64 -1.44 2.40
C GLY A 229 -22.60 -0.53 1.73
N LYS A 230 -22.12 -0.85 0.50
CA LYS A 230 -21.05 -0.11 -0.16
C LYS A 230 -21.56 1.05 -1.02
N SER A 231 -20.79 2.14 -1.07
CA SER A 231 -21.04 3.27 -1.98
C SER A 231 -20.87 2.85 -3.45
N CYS A 232 -21.46 3.60 -4.38
CA CYS A 232 -21.34 3.30 -5.81
C CYS A 232 -19.89 3.31 -6.31
N TRP A 233 -19.04 4.20 -5.83
CA TRP A 233 -17.63 4.27 -6.20
C TRP A 233 -16.83 3.10 -5.65
N GLU A 234 -17.16 2.65 -4.44
CA GLU A 234 -16.58 1.45 -3.85
C GLU A 234 -17.02 0.21 -4.63
N GLN A 235 -18.30 0.09 -4.97
CA GLN A 235 -18.81 -1.01 -5.80
C GLN A 235 -18.12 -1.07 -7.16
N LEU A 236 -17.83 0.08 -7.79
CA LEU A 236 -17.03 0.11 -9.03
C LEU A 236 -15.60 -0.38 -8.78
N THR A 237 -15.00 -0.04 -7.64
CA THR A 237 -13.66 -0.53 -7.27
C THR A 237 -13.65 -2.05 -7.10
N LEU A 238 -14.60 -2.58 -6.39
CA LEU A 238 -14.78 -4.04 -6.22
C LEU A 238 -15.09 -4.74 -7.54
N TYR A 239 -15.88 -4.10 -8.42
CA TYR A 239 -16.12 -4.62 -9.77
C TYR A 239 -14.83 -4.72 -10.60
N ASN A 240 -13.93 -3.76 -10.50
CA ASN A 240 -12.65 -3.83 -11.18
C ASN A 240 -11.76 -4.96 -10.63
N LEU A 241 -11.79 -5.23 -9.32
CA LEU A 241 -11.16 -6.41 -8.73
C LEU A 241 -11.82 -7.71 -9.20
N TYR A 242 -13.15 -7.74 -9.28
CA TYR A 242 -13.89 -8.87 -9.86
C TYR A 242 -13.43 -9.16 -11.29
N LEU A 243 -13.30 -8.16 -12.16
CA LEU A 243 -12.80 -8.35 -13.53
C LEU A 243 -11.36 -8.88 -13.55
N GLN A 244 -10.53 -8.45 -12.61
CA GLN A 244 -9.17 -8.99 -12.43
C GLN A 244 -9.22 -10.45 -11.98
N GLY A 245 -10.10 -10.78 -11.04
CA GLY A 245 -10.38 -12.15 -10.61
C GLY A 245 -10.84 -13.06 -11.76
N CYS A 246 -11.71 -12.57 -12.65
CA CYS A 246 -12.16 -13.33 -13.83
C CYS A 246 -11.01 -13.70 -14.78
N ARG A 247 -9.93 -12.94 -14.80
CA ARG A 247 -8.71 -13.25 -15.58
C ARG A 247 -7.83 -14.27 -14.87
N THR A 248 -7.82 -14.24 -13.55
CA THR A 248 -6.92 -15.06 -12.70
C THR A 248 -7.57 -16.41 -12.34
N TYR A 249 -8.86 -16.40 -12.01
CA TYR A 249 -9.66 -17.52 -11.52
C TYR A 249 -10.99 -17.64 -12.27
N PRO A 250 -10.99 -17.89 -13.60
CA PRO A 250 -12.21 -17.75 -14.43
C PRO A 250 -13.35 -18.67 -14.01
N THR A 251 -13.05 -19.88 -13.55
CA THR A 251 -14.04 -20.86 -13.13
C THR A 251 -14.63 -20.50 -11.75
N ASP A 252 -13.78 -20.17 -10.79
CA ASP A 252 -14.20 -19.86 -9.42
C ASP A 252 -15.01 -18.57 -9.36
N MET A 253 -14.60 -17.54 -10.10
CA MET A 253 -15.33 -16.28 -10.16
C MET A 253 -16.73 -16.43 -10.71
N LYS A 254 -16.95 -17.32 -11.70
CA LYS A 254 -18.29 -17.64 -12.22
C LYS A 254 -19.14 -18.39 -11.19
N ARG A 255 -18.51 -19.24 -10.37
CA ARG A 255 -19.19 -19.99 -9.30
C ARG A 255 -19.57 -19.10 -8.12
N LEU A 256 -18.66 -18.21 -7.70
CA LEU A 256 -18.82 -17.37 -6.51
C LEU A 256 -19.70 -16.14 -6.75
N TYR A 257 -19.70 -15.59 -7.96
CA TYR A 257 -20.31 -14.29 -8.23
C TYR A 257 -21.25 -14.33 -9.43
N ASP A 258 -22.45 -13.73 -9.26
CA ASP A 258 -23.35 -13.41 -10.37
C ASP A 258 -22.85 -12.15 -11.10
N PRO A 259 -22.44 -12.24 -12.39
CA PRO A 259 -21.95 -11.09 -13.15
C PRO A 259 -22.92 -9.90 -13.20
N LYS A 260 -24.25 -10.16 -13.18
CA LYS A 260 -25.29 -9.11 -13.21
C LYS A 260 -25.33 -8.35 -11.88
N LYS A 261 -25.17 -9.05 -10.75
CA LYS A 261 -25.08 -8.42 -9.43
C LYS A 261 -23.78 -7.62 -9.29
N MET A 262 -22.66 -8.13 -9.80
CA MET A 262 -21.39 -7.44 -9.77
C MET A 262 -21.38 -6.19 -10.67
N CYS A 263 -22.02 -6.21 -11.84
CA CYS A 263 -22.18 -5.05 -12.74
C CYS A 263 -23.60 -4.46 -12.67
N ASN A 264 -24.05 -4.13 -11.47
CA ASN A 264 -25.38 -3.57 -11.23
C ASN A 264 -25.52 -2.11 -11.75
N SER A 265 -26.73 -1.53 -11.62
CA SER A 265 -27.02 -0.18 -12.11
C SER A 265 -26.11 0.89 -11.53
N LYS A 266 -25.75 0.82 -10.24
CA LYS A 266 -24.81 1.78 -9.59
C LYS A 266 -23.43 1.72 -10.24
N VAL A 267 -22.88 0.52 -10.48
CA VAL A 267 -21.60 0.34 -11.18
C VAL A 267 -21.66 0.89 -12.59
N GLN A 268 -22.74 0.63 -13.33
CA GLN A 268 -22.94 1.14 -14.69
C GLN A 268 -23.00 2.67 -14.75
N ILE A 269 -23.70 3.32 -13.80
CA ILE A 269 -23.75 4.79 -13.68
C ILE A 269 -22.35 5.34 -13.43
N CYS A 270 -21.60 4.78 -12.47
CA CYS A 270 -20.23 5.22 -12.19
C CYS A 270 -19.31 5.07 -13.40
N LYS A 271 -19.41 3.98 -14.17
CA LYS A 271 -18.67 3.80 -15.43
C LYS A 271 -18.98 4.90 -16.44
N LYS A 272 -20.27 5.20 -16.66
CA LYS A 272 -20.68 6.29 -17.56
C LYS A 272 -20.14 7.65 -17.11
N VAL A 273 -20.18 7.95 -15.82
CA VAL A 273 -19.61 9.19 -15.26
C VAL A 273 -18.11 9.28 -15.50
N ILE A 274 -17.35 8.21 -15.24
CA ILE A 274 -15.91 8.18 -15.52
C ILE A 274 -15.64 8.43 -17.01
N THR A 275 -16.36 7.74 -17.90
CA THR A 275 -16.22 7.92 -19.35
C THR A 275 -16.49 9.37 -19.76
N LEU A 276 -17.58 9.98 -19.27
CA LEU A 276 -17.92 11.37 -19.55
C LEU A 276 -16.81 12.33 -19.08
N LEU A 277 -16.34 12.16 -17.84
CA LEU A 277 -15.28 12.99 -17.27
C LEU A 277 -13.97 12.86 -18.06
N THR A 278 -13.68 11.69 -18.62
CA THR A 278 -12.52 11.47 -19.48
C THR A 278 -12.70 12.21 -20.83
N ILE A 279 -13.89 12.10 -21.43
CA ILE A 279 -14.18 12.78 -22.72
C ILE A 279 -14.06 14.31 -22.60
N VAL A 280 -14.53 14.88 -21.50
CA VAL A 280 -14.46 16.34 -21.27
C VAL A 280 -13.10 16.80 -20.70
N GLY A 281 -12.11 15.92 -20.62
CA GLY A 281 -10.75 16.24 -20.15
C GLY A 281 -10.66 16.59 -18.65
N TYR A 282 -11.66 16.21 -17.85
CA TYR A 282 -11.64 16.45 -16.40
C TYR A 282 -10.77 15.44 -15.63
N ILE A 283 -10.60 14.23 -16.17
CA ILE A 283 -9.82 13.14 -15.60
C ILE A 283 -9.07 12.35 -16.68
#